data_032a8dd2fecf61fd25e9fb1a27daa57b
#
_entry.id   032a8dd2fecf61fd25e9fb1a27daa57b
#
_cell.length_a   1.000
_cell.length_b   1.000
_cell.length_c   1.000
_cell.angle_alpha   90.00
_cell.angle_beta   90.00
_cell.angle_gamma   90.00
#
_symmetry.space_group_name_H-M   'P 1'
#
loop_
_entity.id
_entity.type
_entity.pdbx_description
1 polymer ?
#
loop_
_entity_poly.entity_id
_entity_poly.type
_entity_poly.pdbx_seq_one_letter_code
_entity_poly.pdbx_strand_id
1 'polypeptide(L)'
;MKRILVTGANGQLGTTIKQQSLGSDDQWVFCGRNEMDITKTHSIASFLENQSFDFCINCAAFTHVEGAETEIDAAHALNVEAVKNLVTACNEKQITLLHISSDYVFDGAKKTPYVETDPTAPLNQYGKSKLLGEQYIQQNAAAFYIIRTSWLYSKILGANFYSTILNKAKKGGPLTVVNDQVGTPTDVAHLAEFLFKMIKKEPKHGLYHFSDEQIMTWYDLAVAIVKEHQLEVSVVPITKPDGGAARPIYSPLFSNKKF
;
A
#
# COMPACT_ATOMS: atom_id res chain seq x y z
N MET A 1 -3.11 25.45 7.65
CA MET A 1 -3.35 25.00 6.26
C MET A 1 -2.04 24.44 5.73
N LYS A 2 -2.03 23.17 5.38
CA LYS A 2 -0.86 22.47 4.83
C LYS A 2 -1.04 22.26 3.33
N ARG A 3 0.06 22.10 2.62
CA ARG A 3 0.04 21.79 1.19
C ARG A 3 0.61 20.39 0.95
N ILE A 4 -0.20 19.48 0.43
CA ILE A 4 0.07 18.05 0.33
C ILE A 4 0.13 17.64 -1.13
N LEU A 5 1.25 17.04 -1.53
CA LEU A 5 1.41 16.37 -2.83
C LEU A 5 1.04 14.89 -2.69
N VAL A 6 0.26 14.37 -3.63
CA VAL A 6 -0.07 12.93 -3.70
C VAL A 6 0.37 12.39 -5.05
N THR A 7 1.35 11.49 -5.06
CA THR A 7 1.77 10.77 -6.27
C THR A 7 0.94 9.51 -6.46
N GLY A 8 0.90 8.95 -7.67
CA GLY A 8 0.07 7.78 -7.95
C GLY A 8 -1.44 8.06 -7.79
N ALA A 9 -1.86 9.30 -8.07
CA ALA A 9 -3.20 9.83 -7.84
C ALA A 9 -4.32 9.02 -8.53
N ASN A 10 -4.00 8.31 -9.62
CA ASN A 10 -4.96 7.52 -10.39
C ASN A 10 -5.11 6.09 -9.85
N GLY A 11 -4.31 5.69 -8.86
CA GLY A 11 -4.43 4.40 -8.18
C GLY A 11 -5.56 4.39 -7.15
N GLN A 12 -5.85 3.21 -6.59
CA GLN A 12 -6.93 3.01 -5.62
C GLN A 12 -6.80 3.95 -4.42
N LEU A 13 -5.64 4.00 -3.76
CA LEU A 13 -5.40 4.85 -2.59
C LEU A 13 -5.41 6.35 -2.97
N GLY A 14 -4.70 6.74 -4.06
CA GLY A 14 -4.66 8.13 -4.49
C GLY A 14 -6.04 8.70 -4.82
N THR A 15 -6.89 7.91 -5.49
CA THR A 15 -8.28 8.30 -5.80
C THR A 15 -9.12 8.41 -4.51
N THR A 16 -8.93 7.50 -3.55
CA THR A 16 -9.65 7.56 -2.26
C THR A 16 -9.25 8.78 -1.45
N ILE A 17 -7.93 9.09 -1.38
CA ILE A 17 -7.44 10.31 -0.74
C ILE A 17 -8.07 11.54 -1.39
N LYS A 18 -8.14 11.57 -2.74
CA LYS A 18 -8.75 12.68 -3.46
C LYS A 18 -10.23 12.87 -3.11
N GLN A 19 -10.99 11.80 -3.00
CA GLN A 19 -12.40 11.86 -2.60
C GLN A 19 -12.58 12.33 -1.16
N GLN A 20 -11.79 11.81 -0.23
CA GLN A 20 -11.89 12.16 1.19
C GLN A 20 -11.30 13.54 1.53
N SER A 21 -10.42 14.09 0.70
CA SER A 21 -9.87 15.44 0.89
C SER A 21 -10.83 16.55 0.49
N LEU A 22 -11.97 16.23 -0.12
CA LEU A 22 -12.99 17.23 -0.45
C LEU A 22 -13.55 17.87 0.82
N GLY A 23 -13.48 19.19 0.90
CA GLY A 23 -13.90 19.96 2.07
C GLY A 23 -12.84 20.07 3.18
N SER A 24 -11.62 19.60 2.95
CA SER A 24 -10.48 19.86 3.84
C SER A 24 -10.01 21.31 3.73
N ASP A 25 -9.56 21.87 4.85
CA ASP A 25 -8.91 23.20 4.86
C ASP A 25 -7.50 23.18 4.25
N ASP A 26 -6.92 21.99 4.04
CA ASP A 26 -5.59 21.83 3.47
C ASP A 26 -5.63 21.83 1.93
N GLN A 27 -4.50 22.23 1.32
CA GLN A 27 -4.36 22.25 -0.14
C GLN A 27 -3.79 20.91 -0.64
N TRP A 28 -4.53 20.23 -1.48
CA TRP A 28 -4.17 18.95 -2.03
C TRP A 28 -3.85 19.04 -3.52
N VAL A 29 -2.67 18.54 -3.91
CA VAL A 29 -2.23 18.48 -5.30
C VAL A 29 -2.02 17.01 -5.67
N PHE A 30 -2.74 16.54 -6.68
CA PHE A 30 -2.74 15.16 -7.11
C PHE A 30 -2.04 15.04 -8.44
N CYS A 31 -1.05 14.16 -8.53
CA CYS A 31 -0.33 13.88 -9.78
C CYS A 31 -0.28 12.38 -10.09
N GLY A 32 -0.62 12.06 -11.33
CA GLY A 32 -0.36 10.77 -11.94
C GLY A 32 0.97 10.80 -12.70
N ARG A 33 1.23 9.73 -13.45
CA ARG A 33 2.48 9.59 -14.20
C ARG A 33 2.66 10.65 -15.29
N ASN A 34 1.56 11.12 -15.88
CA ASN A 34 1.62 12.11 -16.97
C ASN A 34 2.00 13.51 -16.46
N GLU A 35 1.57 13.87 -15.23
CA GLU A 35 1.88 15.15 -14.61
C GLU A 35 3.29 15.13 -13.98
N MET A 36 3.67 14.00 -13.34
CA MET A 36 4.97 13.83 -12.72
C MET A 36 5.39 12.35 -12.76
N ASP A 37 6.28 12.00 -13.70
CA ASP A 37 6.87 10.67 -13.74
C ASP A 37 8.00 10.56 -12.70
N ILE A 38 7.72 9.91 -11.57
CA ILE A 38 8.65 9.78 -10.45
C ILE A 38 9.90 8.93 -10.79
N THR A 39 9.89 8.18 -11.90
CA THR A 39 11.08 7.46 -12.37
C THR A 39 12.11 8.38 -13.03
N LYS A 40 11.76 9.65 -13.28
CA LYS A 40 12.57 10.65 -13.97
C LYS A 40 12.85 11.86 -13.08
N THR A 41 14.09 12.04 -12.69
CA THR A 41 14.50 13.16 -11.83
C THR A 41 14.11 14.52 -12.39
N HIS A 42 14.29 14.75 -13.70
CA HIS A 42 13.92 16.00 -14.34
C HIS A 42 12.40 16.28 -14.29
N SER A 43 11.56 15.23 -14.36
CA SER A 43 10.11 15.38 -14.26
C SER A 43 9.70 15.85 -12.86
N ILE A 44 10.32 15.29 -11.82
CA ILE A 44 10.10 15.71 -10.43
C ILE A 44 10.59 17.16 -10.24
N ALA A 45 11.80 17.46 -10.69
CA ALA A 45 12.40 18.79 -10.56
C ALA A 45 11.53 19.87 -11.22
N SER A 46 11.11 19.67 -12.47
CA SER A 46 10.24 20.60 -13.19
C SER A 46 8.89 20.77 -12.51
N PHE A 47 8.30 19.68 -11.99
CA PHE A 47 7.02 19.76 -11.28
C PHE A 47 7.14 20.57 -9.97
N LEU A 48 8.25 20.42 -9.26
CA LEU A 48 8.50 21.09 -7.97
C LEU A 48 9.16 22.46 -8.10
N GLU A 49 9.51 22.94 -9.29
CA GLU A 49 10.33 24.15 -9.51
C GLU A 49 9.77 25.39 -8.80
N ASN A 50 8.49 25.67 -9.02
CA ASN A 50 7.80 26.84 -8.46
C ASN A 50 6.72 26.45 -7.44
N GLN A 51 6.89 25.30 -6.79
CA GLN A 51 5.93 24.77 -5.84
C GLN A 51 6.60 24.42 -4.51
N SER A 52 5.90 24.64 -3.43
CA SER A 52 6.28 24.20 -2.09
C SER A 52 5.22 23.27 -1.53
N PHE A 53 5.64 22.26 -0.81
CA PHE A 53 4.75 21.31 -0.14
C PHE A 53 5.26 21.03 1.26
N ASP A 54 4.35 20.79 2.20
CA ASP A 54 4.72 20.33 3.55
C ASP A 54 4.90 18.80 3.55
N PHE A 55 4.06 18.10 2.77
CA PHE A 55 4.04 16.63 2.70
C PHE A 55 3.97 16.13 1.27
N CYS A 56 4.59 14.97 1.04
CA CYS A 56 4.43 14.16 -0.17
C CYS A 56 3.97 12.76 0.22
N ILE A 57 2.74 12.38 -0.17
CA ILE A 57 2.24 11.00 -0.02
C ILE A 57 2.57 10.24 -1.29
N ASN A 58 3.49 9.29 -1.20
CA ASN A 58 3.83 8.41 -2.31
C ASN A 58 2.92 7.18 -2.34
N CYS A 59 1.86 7.24 -3.16
CA CYS A 59 0.98 6.12 -3.47
C CYS A 59 1.39 5.37 -4.75
N ALA A 60 2.39 5.86 -5.50
CA ALA A 60 2.85 5.20 -6.70
C ALA A 60 3.74 4.01 -6.36
N ALA A 61 3.43 2.85 -6.91
CA ALA A 61 4.19 1.62 -6.75
C ALA A 61 3.89 0.63 -7.86
N PHE A 62 4.84 -0.27 -8.14
CA PHE A 62 4.58 -1.51 -8.86
C PHE A 62 3.95 -2.50 -7.85
N THR A 63 2.69 -2.86 -8.05
CA THR A 63 1.90 -3.65 -7.07
C THR A 63 1.49 -5.04 -7.57
N HIS A 64 1.81 -5.38 -8.82
CA HIS A 64 1.49 -6.68 -9.41
C HIS A 64 2.49 -7.74 -8.93
N VAL A 65 2.16 -8.44 -7.85
CA VAL A 65 3.05 -9.39 -7.15
C VAL A 65 3.58 -10.48 -8.09
N GLU A 66 2.69 -11.13 -8.87
CA GLU A 66 3.10 -12.15 -9.85
C GLU A 66 3.97 -11.55 -10.97
N GLY A 67 3.61 -10.37 -11.48
CA GLY A 67 4.40 -9.69 -12.51
C GLY A 67 5.78 -9.28 -12.02
N ALA A 68 5.96 -9.00 -10.74
CA ALA A 68 7.27 -8.65 -10.19
C ALA A 68 8.32 -9.79 -10.31
N GLU A 69 7.88 -11.05 -10.41
CA GLU A 69 8.79 -12.18 -10.63
C GLU A 69 9.40 -12.19 -12.05
N THR A 70 8.70 -11.64 -13.01
CA THR A 70 9.14 -11.59 -14.43
C THR A 70 9.54 -10.20 -14.88
N GLU A 71 8.99 -9.16 -14.30
CA GLU A 71 9.23 -7.74 -14.60
C GLU A 71 10.09 -7.09 -13.50
N ILE A 72 11.18 -7.77 -13.08
CA ILE A 72 12.03 -7.37 -11.95
C ILE A 72 12.52 -5.93 -12.12
N ASP A 73 12.97 -5.57 -13.32
CA ASP A 73 13.49 -4.22 -13.61
C ASP A 73 12.39 -3.15 -13.47
N ALA A 74 11.18 -3.43 -13.90
CA ALA A 74 10.05 -2.50 -13.76
C ALA A 74 9.65 -2.32 -12.28
N ALA A 75 9.62 -3.42 -11.52
CA ALA A 75 9.37 -3.37 -10.08
C ALA A 75 10.48 -2.59 -9.36
N HIS A 76 11.75 -2.82 -9.71
CA HIS A 76 12.89 -2.11 -9.14
C HIS A 76 12.87 -0.62 -9.52
N ALA A 77 12.63 -0.29 -10.79
CA ALA A 77 12.57 1.09 -11.25
C ALA A 77 11.54 1.92 -10.50
N LEU A 78 10.35 1.33 -10.19
CA LEU A 78 9.28 2.07 -9.54
C LEU A 78 9.32 2.01 -8.00
N ASN A 79 9.67 0.84 -7.42
CA ASN A 79 9.67 0.65 -5.97
C ASN A 79 11.00 1.02 -5.31
N VAL A 80 12.09 1.18 -6.09
CA VAL A 80 13.42 1.53 -5.54
C VAL A 80 13.92 2.84 -6.14
N GLU A 81 14.20 2.90 -7.45
CA GLU A 81 14.83 4.07 -8.07
C GLU A 81 13.93 5.32 -8.03
N ALA A 82 12.64 5.17 -8.30
CA ALA A 82 11.69 6.27 -8.18
C ALA A 82 11.55 6.75 -6.72
N VAL A 83 11.66 5.85 -5.74
CA VAL A 83 11.67 6.22 -4.32
C VAL A 83 12.93 7.02 -3.99
N LYS A 84 14.11 6.64 -4.51
CA LYS A 84 15.35 7.40 -4.35
C LYS A 84 15.21 8.83 -4.91
N ASN A 85 14.64 8.96 -6.10
CA ASN A 85 14.39 10.26 -6.72
C ASN A 85 13.48 11.15 -5.86
N LEU A 86 12.40 10.56 -5.30
CA LEU A 86 11.50 11.28 -4.40
C LEU A 86 12.18 11.69 -3.09
N VAL A 87 13.00 10.82 -2.49
CA VAL A 87 13.76 11.15 -1.27
C VAL A 87 14.68 12.34 -1.52
N THR A 88 15.44 12.31 -2.62
CA THR A 88 16.33 13.43 -2.99
C THR A 88 15.55 14.74 -3.11
N ALA A 89 14.47 14.73 -3.90
CA ALA A 89 13.65 15.93 -4.11
C ALA A 89 12.96 16.43 -2.81
N CYS A 90 12.47 15.50 -1.99
CA CYS A 90 11.86 15.84 -0.70
C CYS A 90 12.86 16.47 0.25
N ASN A 91 14.11 15.95 0.30
CA ASN A 91 15.16 16.54 1.12
C ASN A 91 15.53 17.97 0.65
N GLU A 92 15.73 18.16 -0.66
CA GLU A 92 16.07 19.46 -1.24
C GLU A 92 14.98 20.53 -1.01
N LYS A 93 13.71 20.10 -1.04
CA LYS A 93 12.55 20.98 -0.87
C LYS A 93 12.00 20.99 0.56
N GLN A 94 12.62 20.28 1.50
CA GLN A 94 12.19 20.18 2.91
C GLN A 94 10.77 19.61 3.07
N ILE A 95 10.40 18.65 2.22
CA ILE A 95 9.08 18.00 2.21
C ILE A 95 9.14 16.72 3.06
N THR A 96 8.20 16.52 3.96
CA THR A 96 8.07 15.24 4.69
C THR A 96 7.46 14.17 3.79
N LEU A 97 8.19 13.06 3.59
CA LEU A 97 7.74 11.94 2.74
C LEU A 97 6.89 10.94 3.55
N LEU A 98 5.66 10.67 3.11
CA LEU A 98 4.84 9.54 3.54
C LEU A 98 4.90 8.46 2.46
N HIS A 99 5.47 7.29 2.75
CA HIS A 99 5.64 6.20 1.79
C HIS A 99 4.83 4.97 2.18
N ILE A 100 4.01 4.46 1.26
CA ILE A 100 3.22 3.26 1.49
C ILE A 100 4.05 2.03 1.15
N SER A 101 4.19 1.12 2.12
CA SER A 101 4.85 -0.18 1.98
C SER A 101 3.88 -1.34 2.22
N SER A 102 4.39 -2.55 2.45
CA SER A 102 3.62 -3.79 2.44
C SER A 102 4.05 -4.76 3.54
N ASP A 103 3.12 -5.62 3.95
CA ASP A 103 3.36 -6.83 4.75
C ASP A 103 4.26 -7.86 4.04
N TYR A 104 4.40 -7.80 2.71
CA TYR A 104 5.24 -8.71 1.92
C TYR A 104 6.76 -8.51 2.16
N VAL A 105 7.15 -7.56 3.00
CA VAL A 105 8.53 -7.46 3.52
C VAL A 105 8.86 -8.55 4.54
N PHE A 106 7.86 -9.30 5.01
CA PHE A 106 8.01 -10.40 5.97
C PHE A 106 7.94 -11.78 5.29
N ASP A 107 8.53 -12.79 5.95
CA ASP A 107 8.57 -14.18 5.47
C ASP A 107 7.31 -15.01 5.80
N GLY A 108 6.51 -14.54 6.76
CA GLY A 108 5.32 -15.28 7.20
C GLY A 108 5.62 -16.45 8.15
N ALA A 109 6.83 -16.58 8.68
CA ALA A 109 7.21 -17.67 9.59
C ALA A 109 6.74 -17.45 11.04
N LYS A 110 6.42 -16.21 11.40
CA LYS A 110 5.94 -15.85 12.74
C LYS A 110 4.49 -16.33 12.92
N LYS A 111 4.14 -16.75 14.14
CA LYS A 111 2.78 -17.21 14.49
C LYS A 111 1.95 -16.15 15.25
N THR A 112 2.48 -14.94 15.38
CA THR A 112 1.85 -13.78 15.98
C THR A 112 1.94 -12.60 15.01
N PRO A 113 1.06 -11.60 15.09
CA PRO A 113 1.13 -10.45 14.21
C PRO A 113 2.51 -9.78 14.20
N TYR A 114 2.93 -9.31 13.04
CA TYR A 114 4.19 -8.59 12.87
C TYR A 114 4.06 -7.16 13.37
N VAL A 115 5.06 -6.73 14.12
CA VAL A 115 5.21 -5.36 14.61
C VAL A 115 6.36 -4.64 13.89
N GLU A 116 6.45 -3.32 14.03
CA GLU A 116 7.41 -2.49 13.30
C GLU A 116 8.88 -2.87 13.53
N THR A 117 9.20 -3.49 14.66
CA THR A 117 10.56 -3.90 15.05
C THR A 117 10.92 -5.31 14.64
N ASP A 118 9.99 -6.08 14.09
CA ASP A 118 10.27 -7.44 13.65
C ASP A 118 11.22 -7.45 12.43
N PRO A 119 12.11 -8.46 12.34
CA PRO A 119 13.01 -8.58 11.20
C PRO A 119 12.25 -8.86 9.91
N THR A 120 12.72 -8.27 8.83
CA THR A 120 12.17 -8.44 7.48
C THR A 120 12.93 -9.52 6.72
N ALA A 121 12.20 -10.36 5.96
CA ALA A 121 12.77 -11.41 5.11
C ALA A 121 11.82 -11.72 3.93
N PRO A 122 11.70 -10.82 2.92
CA PRO A 122 10.72 -10.95 1.84
C PRO A 122 10.96 -12.19 0.99
N LEU A 123 9.88 -12.91 0.65
CA LEU A 123 9.93 -14.15 -0.10
C LEU A 123 9.93 -13.96 -1.63
N ASN A 124 9.41 -12.83 -2.13
CA ASN A 124 9.19 -12.56 -3.54
C ASN A 124 9.82 -11.24 -3.98
N GLN A 125 9.91 -11.01 -5.30
CA GLN A 125 10.56 -9.82 -5.85
C GLN A 125 9.80 -8.52 -5.53
N TYR A 126 8.46 -8.58 -5.44
CA TYR A 126 7.67 -7.44 -4.98
C TYR A 126 8.07 -7.01 -3.57
N GLY A 127 8.03 -7.93 -2.61
CA GLY A 127 8.42 -7.65 -1.22
C GLY A 127 9.87 -7.16 -1.11
N LYS A 128 10.80 -7.77 -1.86
CA LYS A 128 12.22 -7.33 -1.91
C LYS A 128 12.33 -5.90 -2.42
N SER A 129 11.65 -5.56 -3.52
CA SER A 129 11.69 -4.20 -4.07
C SER A 129 11.10 -3.16 -3.10
N LYS A 130 9.99 -3.49 -2.42
CA LYS A 130 9.41 -2.62 -1.39
C LYS A 130 10.36 -2.40 -0.22
N LEU A 131 10.98 -3.48 0.28
CA LEU A 131 11.95 -3.40 1.37
C LEU A 131 13.18 -2.55 1.01
N LEU A 132 13.72 -2.68 -0.20
CA LEU A 132 14.84 -1.84 -0.67
C LEU A 132 14.47 -0.35 -0.67
N GLY A 133 13.26 -0.01 -1.10
CA GLY A 133 12.74 1.36 -1.01
C GLY A 133 12.65 1.87 0.43
N GLU A 134 12.12 1.05 1.36
CA GLU A 134 12.08 1.38 2.79
C GLU A 134 13.47 1.65 3.36
N GLN A 135 14.43 0.76 3.09
CA GLN A 135 15.80 0.86 3.58
C GLN A 135 16.46 2.15 3.09
N TYR A 136 16.25 2.50 1.82
CA TYR A 136 16.78 3.77 1.28
C TYR A 136 16.17 4.99 1.97
N ILE A 137 14.84 5.00 2.19
CA ILE A 137 14.16 6.08 2.93
C ILE A 137 14.74 6.22 4.33
N GLN A 138 14.86 5.11 5.08
CA GLN A 138 15.36 5.11 6.45
C GLN A 138 16.80 5.63 6.57
N GLN A 139 17.63 5.40 5.55
CA GLN A 139 19.03 5.82 5.54
C GLN A 139 19.24 7.24 5.05
N ASN A 140 18.37 7.76 4.17
CA ASN A 140 18.65 8.96 3.41
C ASN A 140 17.60 10.07 3.55
N ALA A 141 16.37 9.78 3.96
CA ALA A 141 15.33 10.81 4.07
C ALA A 141 15.48 11.62 5.37
N ALA A 142 15.44 12.94 5.27
CA ALA A 142 15.53 13.85 6.41
C ALA A 142 14.28 13.81 7.30
N ALA A 143 13.09 13.70 6.68
CA ALA A 143 11.80 13.63 7.35
C ALA A 143 10.88 12.65 6.62
N PHE A 144 10.43 11.58 7.32
CA PHE A 144 9.63 10.55 6.68
C PHE A 144 8.70 9.80 7.61
N TYR A 145 7.66 9.24 7.01
CA TYR A 145 6.83 8.16 7.54
C TYR A 145 6.79 7.03 6.52
N ILE A 146 7.11 5.81 6.93
CA ILE A 146 6.86 4.59 6.15
C ILE A 146 5.67 3.91 6.77
N ILE A 147 4.66 3.60 5.97
CA ILE A 147 3.45 2.92 6.41
C ILE A 147 3.36 1.56 5.72
N ARG A 148 3.62 0.48 6.47
CA ARG A 148 3.33 -0.88 6.00
C ARG A 148 1.86 -1.16 6.18
N THR A 149 1.22 -1.61 5.12
CA THR A 149 -0.18 -2.05 5.12
C THR A 149 -0.30 -3.43 4.48
N SER A 150 -1.43 -4.08 4.59
CA SER A 150 -1.63 -5.41 4.02
C SER A 150 -3.00 -5.53 3.34
N TRP A 151 -3.06 -6.34 2.28
CA TRP A 151 -4.29 -6.76 1.63
C TRP A 151 -5.26 -5.60 1.33
N LEU A 152 -4.70 -4.49 0.79
CA LEU A 152 -5.44 -3.26 0.54
C LEU A 152 -6.56 -3.48 -0.47
N TYR A 153 -7.78 -3.17 -0.09
CA TYR A 153 -8.94 -3.26 -0.96
C TYR A 153 -9.80 -2.00 -0.90
N SER A 154 -10.66 -1.83 -1.91
CA SER A 154 -11.73 -0.85 -1.93
C SER A 154 -13.04 -1.55 -2.27
N LYS A 155 -14.11 -1.18 -1.60
CA LYS A 155 -15.47 -1.60 -1.92
C LYS A 155 -16.01 -0.92 -3.18
N ILE A 156 -15.41 0.21 -3.57
CA ILE A 156 -15.94 1.12 -4.60
C ILE A 156 -15.00 1.22 -5.81
N LEU A 157 -13.68 1.21 -5.60
CA LEU A 157 -12.69 1.60 -6.60
C LEU A 157 -11.72 0.47 -6.97
N GLY A 158 -11.39 0.42 -8.24
CA GLY A 158 -10.27 -0.38 -8.77
C GLY A 158 -10.54 -1.88 -8.86
N ALA A 159 -9.58 -2.57 -9.48
CA ALA A 159 -9.53 -4.02 -9.52
C ALA A 159 -8.77 -4.50 -8.27
N ASN A 160 -9.46 -5.18 -7.36
CA ASN A 160 -8.91 -5.72 -6.13
C ASN A 160 -9.63 -7.04 -5.77
N PHE A 161 -9.21 -7.68 -4.67
CA PHE A 161 -9.79 -8.94 -4.26
C PHE A 161 -11.31 -8.82 -3.99
N TYR A 162 -11.75 -7.77 -3.28
CA TYR A 162 -13.15 -7.53 -2.97
C TYR A 162 -14.01 -7.45 -4.23
N SER A 163 -13.65 -6.59 -5.18
CA SER A 163 -14.39 -6.43 -6.44
C SER A 163 -14.34 -7.71 -7.29
N THR A 164 -13.25 -8.46 -7.25
CA THR A 164 -13.10 -9.73 -7.97
C THR A 164 -14.06 -10.78 -7.43
N ILE A 165 -14.11 -10.97 -6.10
CA ILE A 165 -15.03 -11.92 -5.45
C ILE A 165 -16.48 -11.52 -5.71
N LEU A 166 -16.82 -10.25 -5.49
CA LEU A 166 -18.18 -9.75 -5.71
C LEU A 166 -18.66 -9.96 -7.16
N ASN A 167 -17.81 -9.66 -8.13
CA ASN A 167 -18.14 -9.83 -9.54
C ASN A 167 -18.30 -11.30 -9.94
N LYS A 168 -17.45 -12.19 -9.41
CA LYS A 168 -17.58 -13.64 -9.63
C LYS A 168 -18.84 -14.18 -8.96
N ALA A 169 -19.11 -13.79 -7.72
CA ALA A 169 -20.30 -14.21 -6.99
C ALA A 169 -21.61 -13.80 -7.69
N LYS A 170 -21.68 -12.58 -8.23
CA LYS A 170 -22.84 -12.13 -9.01
C LYS A 170 -23.09 -12.90 -10.32
N LYS A 171 -22.05 -13.54 -10.87
CA LYS A 171 -22.18 -14.40 -12.05
C LYS A 171 -22.72 -15.80 -11.72
N GLY A 172 -22.75 -16.16 -10.43
CA GLY A 172 -23.18 -17.47 -9.95
C GLY A 172 -22.07 -18.53 -10.07
N GLY A 173 -22.34 -19.71 -9.47
CA GLY A 173 -21.40 -20.84 -9.38
C GLY A 173 -20.47 -20.76 -8.19
N PRO A 174 -19.81 -21.87 -7.85
CA PRO A 174 -18.94 -21.96 -6.69
C PRO A 174 -17.67 -21.11 -6.88
N LEU A 175 -17.24 -20.46 -5.80
CA LEU A 175 -15.98 -19.72 -5.75
C LEU A 175 -14.93 -20.57 -5.05
N THR A 176 -13.79 -20.83 -5.68
CA THR A 176 -12.64 -21.46 -5.03
C THR A 176 -11.68 -20.38 -4.53
N VAL A 177 -11.36 -20.38 -3.23
CA VAL A 177 -10.55 -19.34 -2.60
C VAL A 177 -9.51 -19.95 -1.67
N VAL A 178 -8.29 -19.41 -1.72
CA VAL A 178 -7.15 -19.81 -0.90
C VAL A 178 -7.46 -19.61 0.60
N ASN A 179 -7.16 -20.65 1.41
CA ASN A 179 -7.41 -20.68 2.85
C ASN A 179 -6.15 -20.93 3.71
N ASP A 180 -4.99 -21.00 3.09
CA ASP A 180 -3.70 -21.25 3.75
C ASP A 180 -2.82 -20.00 3.87
N GLN A 181 -3.38 -18.81 3.58
CA GLN A 181 -2.74 -17.53 3.80
C GLN A 181 -3.58 -16.70 4.75
N VAL A 182 -2.93 -16.17 5.79
CA VAL A 182 -3.54 -15.38 6.85
C VAL A 182 -2.96 -13.98 6.86
N GLY A 183 -3.80 -12.96 6.86
CA GLY A 183 -3.40 -11.56 6.85
C GLY A 183 -4.41 -10.67 7.57
N THR A 184 -4.24 -9.37 7.41
CA THR A 184 -5.16 -8.33 7.90
C THR A 184 -5.61 -7.48 6.73
N PRO A 185 -6.77 -7.77 6.10
CA PRO A 185 -7.32 -6.92 5.04
C PRO A 185 -7.48 -5.48 5.51
N THR A 186 -7.18 -4.52 4.64
CA THR A 186 -7.24 -3.10 4.95
C THR A 186 -8.16 -2.39 3.96
N ASP A 187 -9.22 -1.74 4.45
CA ASP A 187 -10.01 -0.84 3.61
C ASP A 187 -9.18 0.41 3.29
N VAL A 188 -9.08 0.72 2.02
CA VAL A 188 -8.34 1.89 1.53
C VAL A 188 -8.86 3.20 2.12
N ALA A 189 -10.16 3.26 2.47
CA ALA A 189 -10.76 4.43 3.11
C ALA A 189 -10.17 4.66 4.52
N HIS A 190 -10.03 3.61 5.31
CA HIS A 190 -9.42 3.67 6.64
C HIS A 190 -7.93 4.02 6.58
N LEU A 191 -7.20 3.48 5.60
CA LEU A 191 -5.80 3.88 5.38
C LEU A 191 -5.69 5.36 5.04
N ALA A 192 -6.57 5.90 4.19
CA ALA A 192 -6.56 7.33 3.87
C ALA A 192 -6.85 8.21 5.11
N GLU A 193 -7.83 7.83 5.94
CA GLU A 193 -8.11 8.50 7.22
C GLU A 193 -6.89 8.47 8.16
N PHE A 194 -6.20 7.33 8.23
CA PHE A 194 -4.97 7.20 9.01
C PHE A 194 -3.87 8.16 8.51
N LEU A 195 -3.69 8.29 7.18
CA LEU A 195 -2.72 9.24 6.61
C LEU A 195 -3.09 10.69 6.93
N PHE A 196 -4.38 11.06 6.89
CA PHE A 196 -4.83 12.40 7.30
C PHE A 196 -4.56 12.65 8.77
N LYS A 197 -4.79 11.64 9.63
CA LYS A 197 -4.46 11.74 11.05
C LYS A 197 -2.96 11.93 11.28
N MET A 198 -2.10 11.21 10.53
CA MET A 198 -0.64 11.38 10.59
C MET A 198 -0.22 12.80 10.21
N ILE A 199 -0.76 13.35 9.11
CA ILE A 199 -0.49 14.71 8.67
C ILE A 199 -0.94 15.75 9.71
N LYS A 200 -2.10 15.54 10.34
CA LYS A 200 -2.65 16.43 11.36
C LYS A 200 -1.87 16.39 12.68
N LYS A 201 -1.46 15.19 13.11
CA LYS A 201 -0.83 14.96 14.41
C LYS A 201 0.70 15.09 14.38
N GLU A 202 1.31 14.90 13.23
CA GLU A 202 2.77 14.90 13.04
C GLU A 202 3.50 14.07 14.11
N PRO A 203 3.19 12.76 14.23
CA PRO A 203 3.84 11.92 15.22
C PRO A 203 5.34 11.82 14.94
N LYS A 204 6.10 11.16 15.83
CA LYS A 204 7.55 10.95 15.60
C LYS A 204 7.80 10.29 14.24
N HIS A 205 8.72 10.84 13.45
CA HIS A 205 9.13 10.25 12.18
C HIS A 205 9.57 8.78 12.33
N GLY A 206 9.35 7.99 11.30
CA GLY A 206 9.76 6.59 11.26
C GLY A 206 8.77 5.64 10.60
N LEU A 207 8.91 4.37 10.91
CA LEU A 207 8.11 3.27 10.35
C LEU A 207 6.88 3.00 11.23
N TYR A 208 5.74 2.75 10.59
CA TYR A 208 4.43 2.45 11.19
C TYR A 208 3.78 1.28 10.47
N HIS A 209 2.96 0.52 11.19
CA HIS A 209 2.03 -0.43 10.61
C HIS A 209 0.61 0.12 10.67
N PHE A 210 -0.19 -0.14 9.63
CA PHE A 210 -1.62 0.14 9.61
C PHE A 210 -2.38 -0.96 8.88
N SER A 211 -3.37 -1.54 9.55
CA SER A 211 -4.37 -2.46 8.99
C SER A 211 -5.65 -2.40 9.82
N ASP A 212 -6.73 -2.97 9.32
CA ASP A 212 -8.04 -3.01 10.03
C ASP A 212 -8.09 -4.05 11.17
N GLU A 213 -6.96 -4.58 11.60
CA GLU A 213 -6.77 -5.47 12.76
C GLU A 213 -7.55 -6.81 12.74
N GLN A 214 -8.42 -7.04 11.76
CA GLN A 214 -9.11 -8.32 11.60
C GLN A 214 -8.22 -9.36 10.94
N ILE A 215 -7.78 -10.33 11.72
CA ILE A 215 -6.97 -11.45 11.22
C ILE A 215 -7.90 -12.46 10.54
N MET A 216 -7.68 -12.75 9.26
CA MET A 216 -8.48 -13.69 8.49
C MET A 216 -7.70 -14.27 7.29
N THR A 217 -8.26 -15.32 6.70
CA THR A 217 -7.78 -15.87 5.43
C THR A 217 -8.45 -15.17 4.24
N TRP A 218 -7.94 -15.36 3.03
CA TRP A 218 -8.65 -14.93 1.82
C TRP A 218 -10.02 -15.59 1.69
N TYR A 219 -10.13 -16.85 2.14
CA TYR A 219 -11.39 -17.57 2.19
C TYR A 219 -12.40 -16.88 3.11
N ASP A 220 -11.99 -16.52 4.34
CA ASP A 220 -12.86 -15.83 5.31
C ASP A 220 -13.33 -14.49 4.76
N LEU A 221 -12.42 -13.73 4.11
CA LEU A 221 -12.77 -12.46 3.47
C LEU A 221 -13.79 -12.67 2.34
N ALA A 222 -13.61 -13.71 1.52
CA ALA A 222 -14.56 -14.02 0.45
C ALA A 222 -15.95 -14.41 1.01
N VAL A 223 -16.00 -15.22 2.07
CA VAL A 223 -17.24 -15.57 2.76
C VAL A 223 -17.93 -14.32 3.32
N ALA A 224 -17.17 -13.41 3.94
CA ALA A 224 -17.68 -12.15 4.47
C ALA A 224 -18.31 -11.28 3.35
N ILE A 225 -17.64 -11.17 2.20
CA ILE A 225 -18.13 -10.40 1.03
C ILE A 225 -19.45 -11.00 0.51
N VAL A 226 -19.50 -12.32 0.32
CA VAL A 226 -20.70 -13.02 -0.17
C VAL A 226 -21.87 -12.80 0.79
N LYS A 227 -21.63 -12.90 2.10
CA LYS A 227 -22.63 -12.67 3.16
C LYS A 227 -23.08 -11.21 3.21
N GLU A 228 -22.17 -10.25 3.13
CA GLU A 228 -22.48 -8.79 3.13
C GLU A 228 -23.46 -8.44 2.02
N HIS A 229 -23.29 -9.07 0.84
CA HIS A 229 -24.15 -8.82 -0.33
C HIS A 229 -25.32 -9.79 -0.48
N GLN A 230 -25.56 -10.66 0.50
CA GLN A 230 -26.67 -11.64 0.51
C GLN A 230 -26.73 -12.50 -0.76
N LEU A 231 -25.55 -12.93 -1.26
CA LEU A 231 -25.46 -13.73 -2.48
C LEU A 231 -25.49 -15.24 -2.15
N GLU A 232 -26.29 -16.00 -2.91
CA GLU A 232 -26.46 -17.45 -2.73
C GLU A 232 -25.42 -18.23 -3.56
N VAL A 233 -24.14 -18.09 -3.19
CA VAL A 233 -23.04 -18.82 -3.81
C VAL A 233 -22.19 -19.52 -2.76
N SER A 234 -21.73 -20.75 -3.07
CA SER A 234 -20.81 -21.45 -2.20
C SER A 234 -19.38 -20.94 -2.36
N VAL A 235 -18.68 -20.74 -1.25
CA VAL A 235 -17.23 -20.47 -1.24
C VAL A 235 -16.54 -21.73 -0.78
N VAL A 236 -15.62 -22.26 -1.60
CA VAL A 236 -14.90 -23.52 -1.35
C VAL A 236 -13.45 -23.19 -1.03
N PRO A 237 -12.94 -23.60 0.15
CA PRO A 237 -11.55 -23.38 0.50
C PRO A 237 -10.62 -24.27 -0.32
N ILE A 238 -9.49 -23.71 -0.75
CA ILE A 238 -8.42 -24.44 -1.42
C ILE A 238 -7.07 -24.04 -0.81
N THR A 239 -6.09 -24.93 -0.92
CA THR A 239 -4.68 -24.59 -0.70
C THR A 239 -4.15 -23.81 -1.91
N LYS A 240 -3.21 -22.89 -1.70
CA LYS A 240 -2.57 -22.16 -2.80
C LYS A 240 -2.01 -23.16 -3.81
N PRO A 241 -2.38 -23.06 -5.10
CA PRO A 241 -1.76 -23.90 -6.14
C PRO A 241 -0.26 -23.70 -6.21
N ASP A 242 0.48 -24.76 -6.59
CA ASP A 242 1.92 -24.68 -6.82
C ASP A 242 2.27 -23.66 -7.91
N GLY A 243 3.44 -23.01 -7.75
CA GLY A 243 3.93 -22.02 -8.69
C GLY A 243 3.51 -20.58 -8.33
N GLY A 244 3.90 -19.64 -9.22
CA GLY A 244 3.75 -18.20 -9.00
C GLY A 244 4.63 -17.64 -7.89
N ALA A 245 4.44 -16.36 -7.55
CA ALA A 245 5.19 -15.69 -6.49
C ALA A 245 4.99 -16.36 -5.13
N ALA A 246 6.09 -16.59 -4.41
CA ALA A 246 6.04 -17.06 -3.03
C ALA A 246 5.36 -16.01 -2.15
N ARG A 247 4.45 -16.42 -1.26
CA ARG A 247 3.70 -15.52 -0.39
C ARG A 247 3.82 -15.94 1.06
N PRO A 248 3.90 -14.98 2.00
CA PRO A 248 3.87 -15.32 3.42
C PRO A 248 2.56 -16.04 3.75
N ILE A 249 2.66 -17.15 4.48
CA ILE A 249 1.48 -17.89 4.94
C ILE A 249 0.80 -17.20 6.12
N TYR A 250 1.53 -16.36 6.86
CA TYR A 250 1.00 -15.60 7.98
C TYR A 250 1.65 -14.20 8.02
N SER A 251 0.92 -13.17 7.63
CA SER A 251 1.43 -11.78 7.58
C SER A 251 0.55 -10.73 8.25
N PRO A 252 -0.27 -11.05 9.28
CA PRO A 252 -1.02 -10.01 9.97
C PRO A 252 -0.10 -8.94 10.54
N LEU A 253 -0.51 -7.68 10.39
CA LEU A 253 0.20 -6.52 10.93
C LEU A 253 -0.47 -6.04 12.21
N PHE A 254 0.34 -5.61 13.17
CA PHE A 254 -0.08 -4.90 14.36
C PHE A 254 0.84 -3.69 14.58
N SER A 255 0.31 -2.59 15.10
CA SER A 255 1.11 -1.43 15.45
C SER A 255 1.27 -1.27 16.96
N ASN A 256 2.52 -1.16 17.40
CA ASN A 256 2.83 -0.77 18.77
C ASN A 256 2.84 0.75 18.97
N LYS A 257 2.65 1.52 17.90
CA LYS A 257 2.73 2.99 17.92
C LYS A 257 1.33 3.59 17.96
N LYS A 258 1.05 4.33 19.01
CA LYS A 258 -0.19 5.10 19.18
C LYS A 258 0.11 6.60 19.11
N PHE A 259 -0.75 7.39 18.46
CA PHE A 259 -0.65 8.85 18.36
C PHE A 259 -2.02 9.52 18.14
#